data_1498b07ded11b4caa593bda92d51b4a2
#
_entry.id   1498b07ded11b4caa593bda92d51b4a2
#
_cell.length_a   1.000
_cell.length_b   1.000
_cell.length_c   1.000
_cell.angle_alpha   90.00
_cell.angle_beta   90.00
_cell.angle_gamma   90.00
#
_symmetry.space_group_name_H-M   'P 1'
#
loop_
_entity.id
_entity.type
_entity.pdbx_description
1 polymer ?
#
loop_
_entity_poly.entity_id
_entity_poly.type
_entity_poly.pdbx_seq_one_letter_code
_entity_poly.pdbx_strand_id
1 'polypeptide(L)'
;MKTLSPILPPSLHTGLVALLLLSVSPAIPASRGAAPAAGTALVAASGTIRIIAGLSAPLTDEKGEKWLPSRDFLDGDTMDRPELSIANTEIPSVYRSELFGMTRFVRRIPNGNYLVKLHFAVTYEAIDGPRQCVFSFDVEGRSFKDFDLFVRAGGALKAYVESIPVAIRDGDLEIKFTALSGNPTISAIEIVPQP
;
A
#
# COMPACT_ATOMS: atom_id res chain seq x y z
N MET A 1 6.52 -40.16 48.55
CA MET A 1 5.74 -40.59 49.73
C MET A 1 4.42 -39.84 49.71
N LYS A 2 3.35 -40.67 49.73
CA LYS A 2 1.96 -40.44 50.16
C LYS A 2 1.16 -39.41 49.36
N THR A 3 0.36 -39.80 48.33
CA THR A 3 -1.01 -40.40 48.44
C THR A 3 -1.96 -39.55 49.27
N LEU A 4 -3.06 -39.06 48.73
CA LEU A 4 -4.32 -39.76 48.59
C LEU A 4 -5.39 -38.88 47.96
N SER A 5 -6.11 -39.44 46.97
CA SER A 5 -7.47 -39.10 46.53
C SER A 5 -8.49 -39.61 47.59
N PRO A 6 -9.77 -39.68 47.29
CA PRO A 6 -10.83 -38.77 46.82
C PRO A 6 -12.04 -38.82 47.81
N ILE A 7 -13.11 -38.10 47.59
CA ILE A 7 -14.45 -38.50 48.09
C ILE A 7 -15.56 -37.84 47.26
N LEU A 8 -16.38 -38.64 46.63
CA LEU A 8 -17.78 -38.47 46.24
C LEU A 8 -18.62 -39.33 47.19
N PRO A 9 -19.94 -39.33 47.20
CA PRO A 9 -21.10 -38.51 46.91
C PRO A 9 -22.06 -38.35 48.10
N PRO A 10 -23.37 -38.21 48.11
CA PRO A 10 -24.40 -38.93 47.38
C PRO A 10 -25.61 -38.13 46.86
N SER A 11 -26.31 -38.78 45.96
CA SER A 11 -27.66 -38.56 45.47
C SER A 11 -28.76 -38.65 46.52
N LEU A 12 -29.93 -38.04 46.27
CA LEU A 12 -31.26 -38.63 46.44
C LEU A 12 -32.41 -37.65 46.12
N HIS A 13 -33.19 -38.01 45.14
CA HIS A 13 -34.61 -38.31 45.03
C HIS A 13 -35.66 -37.21 44.97
N THR A 14 -36.33 -37.21 43.83
CA THR A 14 -37.78 -37.44 43.63
C THR A 14 -38.76 -36.30 43.98
N GLY A 15 -39.47 -35.86 42.95
CA GLY A 15 -40.67 -35.03 43.10
C GLY A 15 -41.28 -34.66 41.75
N LEU A 16 -42.04 -35.60 41.18
CA LEU A 16 -42.89 -35.44 39.98
C LEU A 16 -44.12 -34.64 40.36
N VAL A 17 -44.33 -33.44 39.84
CA VAL A 17 -45.65 -32.79 39.76
C VAL A 17 -45.80 -32.22 38.37
N ALA A 18 -46.68 -32.85 37.59
CA ALA A 18 -47.10 -32.35 36.29
C ALA A 18 -48.13 -31.22 36.47
N LEU A 19 -47.79 -30.03 36.02
CA LEU A 19 -48.74 -28.95 35.87
C LEU A 19 -48.84 -28.56 34.38
N LEU A 20 -49.90 -28.94 33.72
CA LEU A 20 -50.29 -28.52 32.40
C LEU A 20 -50.61 -27.04 32.44
N LEU A 21 -49.74 -26.18 31.90
CA LEU A 21 -50.10 -24.81 31.56
C LEU A 21 -50.10 -24.67 30.04
N LEU A 22 -51.29 -24.39 29.49
CA LEU A 22 -51.47 -23.95 28.11
C LEU A 22 -50.71 -22.61 27.95
N SER A 23 -49.58 -22.62 27.24
CA SER A 23 -48.96 -21.37 26.81
C SER A 23 -49.49 -20.97 25.44
N VAL A 24 -50.28 -19.92 25.44
CA VAL A 24 -50.60 -19.15 24.23
C VAL A 24 -49.32 -18.47 23.80
N SER A 25 -48.73 -18.88 22.68
CA SER A 25 -47.61 -18.19 22.05
C SER A 25 -48.10 -16.94 21.33
N PRO A 26 -47.62 -15.73 21.67
CA PRO A 26 -47.80 -14.58 20.82
C PRO A 26 -46.95 -14.75 19.56
N ALA A 27 -47.60 -14.64 18.38
CA ALA A 27 -46.92 -14.58 17.10
C ALA A 27 -45.99 -13.36 17.08
N ILE A 28 -44.69 -13.58 17.02
CA ILE A 28 -43.71 -12.52 16.77
C ILE A 28 -43.80 -12.15 15.30
N PRO A 29 -44.05 -10.88 14.96
CA PRO A 29 -44.02 -10.45 13.56
C PRO A 29 -42.57 -10.60 13.07
N ALA A 30 -42.38 -11.30 11.95
CA ALA A 30 -41.08 -11.42 11.27
C ALA A 30 -40.59 -9.99 10.96
N SER A 31 -39.54 -9.59 11.65
CA SER A 31 -38.81 -8.38 11.30
C SER A 31 -38.25 -8.57 9.91
N ARG A 32 -38.73 -7.79 8.93
CA ARG A 32 -38.12 -7.65 7.63
C ARG A 32 -36.62 -7.38 7.84
N GLY A 33 -35.77 -8.30 7.40
CA GLY A 33 -34.35 -8.12 7.38
C GLY A 33 -34.01 -6.79 6.73
N ALA A 34 -33.32 -5.94 7.48
CA ALA A 34 -32.72 -4.75 6.92
C ALA A 34 -31.79 -5.21 5.78
N ALA A 35 -32.00 -4.70 4.60
CA ALA A 35 -31.07 -4.86 3.50
C ALA A 35 -29.67 -4.43 3.98
N PRO A 36 -28.59 -5.12 3.60
CA PRO A 36 -27.26 -4.67 3.93
C PRO A 36 -27.12 -3.23 3.42
N ALA A 37 -26.68 -2.34 4.31
CA ALA A 37 -26.39 -0.97 3.97
C ALA A 37 -25.48 -0.98 2.73
N ALA A 38 -25.93 -0.34 1.66
CA ALA A 38 -25.15 -0.15 0.46
C ALA A 38 -23.82 0.47 0.89
N GLY A 39 -22.73 -0.32 0.81
CA GLY A 39 -21.39 0.18 1.04
C GLY A 39 -21.24 1.42 0.18
N THR A 40 -20.80 2.49 0.78
CA THR A 40 -20.49 3.75 0.08
C THR A 40 -19.50 3.39 -1.03
N ALA A 41 -19.97 3.28 -2.27
CA ALA A 41 -19.10 3.09 -3.40
C ALA A 41 -18.15 4.29 -3.42
N LEU A 42 -16.87 4.04 -3.22
CA LEU A 42 -15.83 5.04 -3.40
C LEU A 42 -15.99 5.55 -4.85
N VAL A 43 -16.38 6.80 -5.00
CA VAL A 43 -16.48 7.43 -6.32
C VAL A 43 -15.11 7.32 -6.97
N ALA A 44 -15.06 6.80 -8.20
CA ALA A 44 -13.82 6.70 -8.95
C ALA A 44 -13.06 8.03 -8.89
N ALA A 45 -11.77 7.98 -8.56
CA ALA A 45 -10.95 9.18 -8.51
C ALA A 45 -10.96 9.84 -9.90
N SER A 46 -11.50 11.04 -10.01
CA SER A 46 -11.65 11.75 -11.28
C SER A 46 -10.36 12.44 -11.76
N GLY A 47 -9.22 12.22 -11.09
CA GLY A 47 -7.96 12.89 -11.43
C GLY A 47 -6.73 12.06 -11.09
N THR A 48 -5.62 12.41 -11.72
CA THR A 48 -4.30 11.84 -11.42
C THR A 48 -3.88 12.18 -9.98
N ILE A 49 -3.47 11.15 -9.22
CA ILE A 49 -2.86 11.32 -7.90
C ILE A 49 -1.35 11.38 -8.11
N ARG A 50 -0.70 12.46 -7.62
CA ARG A 50 0.75 12.67 -7.70
C ARG A 50 1.34 12.73 -6.32
N ILE A 51 2.31 11.87 -6.05
CA ILE A 51 2.94 11.66 -4.76
C ILE A 51 4.43 11.91 -4.91
N ILE A 52 4.97 12.86 -4.13
CA ILE A 52 6.41 13.03 -3.97
C ILE A 52 6.88 12.21 -2.77
N ALA A 53 7.89 11.37 -2.96
CA ALA A 53 8.31 10.41 -1.95
C ALA A 53 9.32 11.01 -0.94
N GLY A 54 10.24 11.84 -1.41
CA GLY A 54 11.36 12.33 -0.62
C GLY A 54 11.12 13.64 0.16
N LEU A 55 9.94 14.26 0.04
CA LEU A 55 9.65 15.54 0.68
C LEU A 55 8.51 15.43 1.70
N SER A 56 8.56 16.26 2.73
CA SER A 56 7.51 16.43 3.74
C SER A 56 6.49 17.53 3.39
N ALA A 57 6.78 18.35 2.38
CA ALA A 57 5.94 19.46 1.90
C ALA A 57 5.55 19.23 0.43
N PRO A 58 4.42 19.81 -0.03
CA PRO A 58 4.04 19.75 -1.43
C PRO A 58 5.08 20.40 -2.34
N LEU A 59 5.25 19.81 -3.54
CA LEU A 59 6.08 20.35 -4.62
C LEU A 59 5.16 20.75 -5.79
N THR A 60 5.46 21.87 -6.44
CA THR A 60 4.92 22.20 -7.76
C THR A 60 6.05 22.04 -8.77
N ASP A 61 5.86 21.20 -9.78
CA ASP A 61 6.88 20.94 -10.79
C ASP A 61 6.95 22.02 -11.87
N GLU A 62 7.85 21.86 -12.82
CA GLU A 62 8.10 22.82 -13.90
C GLU A 62 6.92 22.94 -14.90
N LYS A 63 5.95 21.99 -14.84
CA LYS A 63 4.70 22.01 -15.63
C LYS A 63 3.53 22.62 -14.86
N GLY A 64 3.76 23.03 -13.60
CA GLY A 64 2.71 23.56 -12.72
C GLY A 64 1.87 22.47 -12.04
N GLU A 65 2.24 21.19 -12.17
CA GLU A 65 1.54 20.08 -11.53
C GLU A 65 1.95 19.94 -10.07
N LYS A 66 0.97 19.70 -9.22
CA LYS A 66 1.17 19.61 -7.77
C LYS A 66 1.38 18.15 -7.33
N TRP A 67 2.49 17.92 -6.64
CA TRP A 67 2.86 16.66 -6.00
C TRP A 67 2.68 16.80 -4.50
N LEU A 68 2.01 15.83 -3.88
CA LEU A 68 1.74 15.83 -2.46
C LEU A 68 2.67 14.84 -1.74
N PRO A 69 3.18 15.18 -0.54
CA PRO A 69 3.91 14.24 0.28
C PRO A 69 2.99 13.11 0.72
N SER A 70 3.55 11.91 0.93
CA SER A 70 2.78 10.75 1.37
C SER A 70 3.37 10.15 2.63
N ARG A 71 2.46 9.62 3.46
CA ARG A 71 2.80 8.78 4.62
C ARG A 71 2.45 7.30 4.36
N ASP A 72 2.16 6.96 3.11
CA ASP A 72 1.71 5.63 2.71
C ASP A 72 2.87 4.64 2.54
N PHE A 73 4.12 5.13 2.65
CA PHE A 73 5.32 4.30 2.68
C PHE A 73 5.57 3.75 4.08
N LEU A 74 5.96 2.48 4.13
CA LEU A 74 6.46 1.83 5.33
C LEU A 74 7.98 1.79 5.26
N ASP A 75 8.62 2.26 6.31
CA ASP A 75 10.06 2.40 6.45
C ASP A 75 10.68 3.38 5.44
N GLY A 76 12.01 3.50 5.51
CA GLY A 76 12.81 4.31 4.61
C GLY A 76 13.16 5.67 5.19
N ASP A 77 14.20 6.23 4.60
CA ASP A 77 14.72 7.55 4.89
C ASP A 77 14.61 8.45 3.66
N THR A 78 14.54 9.74 3.88
CA THR A 78 14.41 10.72 2.80
C THR A 78 15.71 11.50 2.58
N MET A 79 15.98 11.85 1.33
CA MET A 79 17.07 12.74 0.98
C MET A 79 16.59 13.76 -0.06
N ASP A 80 16.92 15.02 0.16
CA ASP A 80 16.65 16.12 -0.78
C ASP A 80 17.98 16.74 -1.23
N ARG A 81 18.15 16.89 -2.56
CA ARG A 81 19.35 17.42 -3.21
C ARG A 81 18.93 18.45 -4.27
N PRO A 82 18.44 19.63 -3.86
CA PRO A 82 17.83 20.62 -4.76
C PRO A 82 18.76 21.15 -5.84
N GLU A 83 20.07 21.04 -5.65
CA GLU A 83 21.10 21.52 -6.59
C GLU A 83 21.37 20.58 -7.76
N LEU A 84 20.89 19.34 -7.72
CA LEU A 84 21.18 18.36 -8.77
C LEU A 84 20.50 18.71 -10.09
N SER A 85 21.25 18.55 -11.17
CA SER A 85 20.71 18.55 -12.53
C SER A 85 20.32 17.13 -12.93
N ILE A 86 19.04 16.91 -13.21
CA ILE A 86 18.51 15.61 -13.61
C ILE A 86 18.17 15.65 -15.09
N ALA A 87 18.78 14.76 -15.86
CA ALA A 87 18.55 14.62 -17.29
C ALA A 87 17.34 13.70 -17.60
N ASN A 88 16.93 13.63 -18.87
CA ASN A 88 15.85 12.80 -19.39
C ASN A 88 14.46 13.12 -18.79
N THR A 89 14.23 14.36 -18.39
CA THR A 89 12.95 14.80 -17.83
C THR A 89 12.71 16.28 -18.08
N GLU A 90 11.43 16.67 -18.16
CA GLU A 90 10.98 18.07 -18.20
C GLU A 90 10.53 18.55 -16.80
N ILE A 91 10.59 17.69 -15.79
CA ILE A 91 10.20 17.97 -14.40
C ILE A 91 11.33 17.56 -13.44
N PRO A 92 12.55 18.13 -13.59
CA PRO A 92 13.71 17.71 -12.79
C PRO A 92 13.54 17.88 -11.28
N SER A 93 12.72 18.84 -10.83
CA SER A 93 12.45 19.04 -9.40
C SER A 93 11.87 17.80 -8.71
N VAL A 94 11.08 16.98 -9.42
CA VAL A 94 10.48 15.75 -8.89
C VAL A 94 11.54 14.69 -8.53
N TYR A 95 12.69 14.72 -9.20
CA TYR A 95 13.75 13.70 -9.04
C TYR A 95 14.90 14.15 -8.14
N ARG A 96 14.87 15.38 -7.62
CA ARG A 96 15.89 15.89 -6.70
C ARG A 96 15.74 15.39 -5.29
N SER A 97 14.58 14.85 -4.96
CA SER A 97 14.32 14.18 -3.69
C SER A 97 13.99 12.70 -3.88
N GLU A 98 14.36 11.89 -2.93
CA GLU A 98 14.11 10.46 -2.93
C GLU A 98 13.74 9.94 -1.54
N LEU A 99 12.95 8.87 -1.52
CA LEU A 99 12.79 7.97 -0.38
C LEU A 99 13.58 6.69 -0.70
N PHE A 100 14.41 6.22 0.22
CA PHE A 100 15.20 5.01 0.04
C PHE A 100 15.09 4.07 1.24
N GLY A 101 15.33 2.77 1.01
CA GLY A 101 15.24 1.74 2.06
C GLY A 101 13.82 1.37 2.48
N MET A 102 12.80 1.87 1.78
CA MET A 102 11.41 1.48 2.02
C MET A 102 11.16 0.03 1.67
N THR A 103 10.20 -0.61 2.36
CA THR A 103 9.80 -1.99 2.13
C THR A 103 8.42 -2.10 1.47
N ARG A 104 7.55 -1.11 1.68
CA ARG A 104 6.17 -1.17 1.22
C ARG A 104 5.57 0.22 1.02
N PHE A 105 4.66 0.32 0.06
CA PHE A 105 3.73 1.42 -0.11
C PHE A 105 2.31 0.85 -0.18
N VAL A 106 1.36 1.45 0.55
CA VAL A 106 -0.06 1.08 0.48
C VAL A 106 -0.91 2.34 0.49
N ARG A 107 -1.73 2.49 -0.53
CA ARG A 107 -2.64 3.61 -0.63
C ARG A 107 -4.05 3.17 -0.97
N ARG A 108 -4.99 3.60 -0.14
CA ARG A 108 -6.41 3.37 -0.42
C ARG A 108 -6.88 4.20 -1.59
N ILE A 109 -7.42 3.52 -2.62
CA ILE A 109 -8.01 4.14 -3.82
C ILE A 109 -9.25 3.35 -4.26
N PRO A 110 -10.17 3.95 -5.02
CA PRO A 110 -11.33 3.24 -5.56
C PRO A 110 -10.92 2.06 -6.44
N ASN A 111 -11.76 1.01 -6.47
CA ASN A 111 -11.60 -0.06 -7.44
C ASN A 111 -11.68 0.48 -8.86
N GLY A 112 -10.85 -0.03 -9.76
CA GLY A 112 -10.76 0.45 -11.14
C GLY A 112 -9.47 0.03 -11.81
N ASN A 113 -9.30 0.50 -13.04
CA ASN A 113 -8.05 0.34 -13.77
C ASN A 113 -7.21 1.60 -13.64
N TYR A 114 -5.91 1.45 -13.47
CA TYR A 114 -4.98 2.56 -13.32
C TYR A 114 -3.69 2.29 -14.10
N LEU A 115 -3.04 3.37 -14.52
CA LEU A 115 -1.64 3.36 -14.92
C LEU A 115 -0.82 3.92 -13.75
N VAL A 116 -0.09 3.07 -13.06
CA VAL A 116 0.85 3.47 -12.00
C VAL A 116 2.18 3.77 -12.65
N LYS A 117 2.71 4.98 -12.42
CA LYS A 117 4.03 5.38 -12.90
C LYS A 117 4.94 5.57 -11.70
N LEU A 118 6.00 4.80 -11.66
CA LEU A 118 7.04 4.88 -10.65
C LEU A 118 8.21 5.70 -11.22
N HIS A 119 8.53 6.80 -10.55
CA HIS A 119 9.56 7.75 -10.95
C HIS A 119 10.83 7.50 -10.17
N PHE A 120 11.94 7.29 -10.88
CA PHE A 120 13.22 6.92 -10.31
C PHE A 120 14.34 7.79 -10.87
N ALA A 121 15.36 8.04 -10.05
CA ALA A 121 16.67 8.51 -10.49
C ALA A 121 17.74 7.97 -9.51
N VAL A 122 18.94 7.71 -10.02
CA VAL A 122 20.11 7.45 -9.16
C VAL A 122 20.71 8.81 -8.80
N THR A 123 20.51 9.26 -7.57
CA THR A 123 20.97 10.57 -7.08
C THR A 123 22.11 10.46 -6.06
N TYR A 124 22.34 9.26 -5.49
CA TYR A 124 23.43 9.02 -4.56
C TYR A 124 24.77 8.88 -5.30
N GLU A 125 25.69 9.77 -5.01
CA GLU A 125 26.98 9.90 -5.72
C GLU A 125 27.89 8.66 -5.68
N ALA A 126 27.73 7.82 -4.67
CA ALA A 126 28.50 6.58 -4.57
C ALA A 126 28.03 5.48 -5.53
N ILE A 127 26.90 5.68 -6.23
CA ILE A 127 26.41 4.77 -7.27
C ILE A 127 26.87 5.30 -8.62
N ASP A 128 27.97 4.77 -9.12
CA ASP A 128 28.62 5.21 -10.36
C ASP A 128 28.64 4.13 -11.46
N GLY A 129 28.05 2.96 -11.18
CA GLY A 129 28.05 1.83 -12.12
C GLY A 129 26.89 0.85 -11.95
N PRO A 130 26.79 -0.11 -12.87
CA PRO A 130 25.83 -1.21 -12.79
C PRO A 130 25.99 -2.05 -11.54
N ARG A 131 24.87 -2.68 -11.09
CA ARG A 131 24.80 -3.60 -9.97
C ARG A 131 25.02 -2.98 -8.58
N GLN A 132 25.05 -1.66 -8.48
CA GLN A 132 25.20 -0.96 -7.21
C GLN A 132 23.85 -0.48 -6.63
N CYS A 133 22.80 -0.39 -7.47
CA CYS A 133 21.44 -0.07 -7.06
C CYS A 133 20.48 -1.08 -7.71
N VAL A 134 20.43 -2.28 -7.13
CA VAL A 134 19.59 -3.38 -7.62
C VAL A 134 18.59 -3.77 -6.54
N PHE A 135 17.31 -3.75 -6.89
CA PHE A 135 16.23 -4.19 -6.01
C PHE A 135 15.15 -4.89 -6.84
N SER A 136 14.23 -5.55 -6.18
CA SER A 136 13.02 -6.06 -6.80
C SER A 136 11.82 -5.31 -6.25
N PHE A 137 10.77 -5.20 -7.04
CA PHE A 137 9.49 -4.68 -6.56
C PHE A 137 8.33 -5.43 -7.19
N ASP A 138 7.20 -5.38 -6.51
CA ASP A 138 5.93 -5.95 -6.95
C ASP A 138 4.85 -4.88 -6.87
N VAL A 139 4.04 -4.76 -7.91
CA VAL A 139 2.89 -3.85 -7.96
C VAL A 139 1.66 -4.68 -8.28
N GLU A 140 0.77 -4.86 -7.31
CA GLU A 140 -0.47 -5.63 -7.48
C GLU A 140 -0.20 -7.06 -8.02
N GLY A 141 0.82 -7.76 -7.51
CA GLY A 141 1.18 -9.10 -7.95
C GLY A 141 2.03 -9.14 -9.23
N ARG A 142 2.31 -8.01 -9.86
CA ARG A 142 3.21 -7.92 -11.00
C ARG A 142 4.63 -7.64 -10.56
N SER A 143 5.50 -8.64 -10.63
CA SER A 143 6.87 -8.59 -10.12
C SER A 143 7.88 -8.10 -11.15
N PHE A 144 8.78 -7.24 -10.68
CA PHE A 144 9.96 -6.73 -11.38
C PHE A 144 11.19 -7.19 -10.60
N LYS A 145 11.85 -8.24 -11.09
CA LYS A 145 13.00 -8.83 -10.41
C LYS A 145 14.31 -8.26 -10.93
N ASP A 146 15.31 -8.20 -10.04
CA ASP A 146 16.67 -7.79 -10.35
C ASP A 146 16.74 -6.46 -11.11
N PHE A 147 15.91 -5.51 -10.67
CA PHE A 147 15.79 -4.20 -11.29
C PHE A 147 17.02 -3.35 -10.98
N ASP A 148 17.97 -3.29 -11.91
CA ASP A 148 19.15 -2.44 -11.84
C ASP A 148 18.77 -1.03 -12.31
N LEU A 149 18.57 -0.13 -11.36
CA LEU A 149 18.13 1.23 -11.67
C LEU A 149 19.18 2.00 -12.48
N PHE A 150 20.47 1.83 -12.20
CA PHE A 150 21.53 2.49 -12.96
C PHE A 150 21.47 2.11 -14.44
N VAL A 151 21.30 0.84 -14.73
CA VAL A 151 21.17 0.34 -16.11
C VAL A 151 19.88 0.82 -16.76
N ARG A 152 18.76 0.77 -16.04
CA ARG A 152 17.43 1.19 -16.56
C ARG A 152 17.39 2.68 -16.91
N ALA A 153 17.97 3.53 -16.06
CA ALA A 153 18.03 4.96 -16.30
C ALA A 153 19.09 5.37 -17.34
N GLY A 154 20.02 4.44 -17.66
CA GLY A 154 21.14 4.70 -18.54
C GLY A 154 22.24 5.55 -17.87
N GLY A 155 22.38 5.44 -16.55
CA GLY A 155 23.38 6.11 -15.72
C GLY A 155 22.81 6.90 -14.57
N ALA A 156 23.69 7.48 -13.76
CA ALA A 156 23.30 8.38 -12.67
C ALA A 156 22.75 9.71 -13.19
N LEU A 157 21.99 10.41 -12.33
CA LEU A 157 21.38 11.72 -12.59
C LEU A 157 20.50 11.77 -13.84
N LYS A 158 19.88 10.63 -14.17
CA LYS A 158 18.91 10.52 -15.26
C LYS A 158 17.60 9.98 -14.72
N ALA A 159 16.52 10.65 -15.11
CA ALA A 159 15.17 10.21 -14.78
C ALA A 159 14.79 8.94 -15.55
N TYR A 160 14.10 8.04 -14.87
CA TYR A 160 13.48 6.85 -15.43
C TYR A 160 12.06 6.68 -14.89
N VAL A 161 11.13 6.30 -15.74
CA VAL A 161 9.74 6.03 -15.36
C VAL A 161 9.35 4.62 -15.76
N GLU A 162 8.96 3.80 -14.80
CA GLU A 162 8.30 2.51 -15.07
C GLU A 162 6.79 2.71 -15.03
N SER A 163 6.12 2.38 -16.13
CA SER A 163 4.66 2.54 -16.29
C SER A 163 3.98 1.19 -16.25
N ILE A 164 3.08 0.99 -15.28
CA ILE A 164 2.53 -0.31 -14.94
C ILE A 164 1.01 -0.22 -14.93
N PRO A 165 0.31 -0.86 -15.89
CA PRO A 165 -1.14 -0.98 -15.83
C PRO A 165 -1.52 -1.97 -14.72
N VAL A 166 -2.44 -1.57 -13.85
CA VAL A 166 -2.95 -2.36 -12.73
C VAL A 166 -4.46 -2.30 -12.65
N ALA A 167 -5.06 -3.30 -12.01
CA ALA A 167 -6.49 -3.36 -11.74
C ALA A 167 -6.70 -3.52 -10.23
N ILE A 168 -7.17 -2.47 -9.57
CA ILE A 168 -7.49 -2.48 -8.14
C ILE A 168 -8.86 -3.14 -7.94
N ARG A 169 -8.95 -4.10 -7.01
CA ARG A 169 -10.17 -4.87 -6.73
C ARG A 169 -10.58 -4.89 -5.26
N ASP A 170 -9.66 -4.58 -4.36
CA ASP A 170 -9.85 -4.60 -2.89
C ASP A 170 -9.80 -3.22 -2.24
N GLY A 171 -9.61 -2.17 -3.05
CA GLY A 171 -9.60 -0.79 -2.59
C GLY A 171 -8.23 -0.28 -2.16
N ASP A 172 -7.17 -1.06 -2.32
CA ASP A 172 -5.81 -0.68 -1.95
C ASP A 172 -4.85 -0.89 -3.13
N LEU A 173 -4.00 0.09 -3.40
CA LEU A 173 -2.83 -0.07 -4.25
C LEU A 173 -1.63 -0.43 -3.38
N GLU A 174 -1.09 -1.62 -3.58
CA GLU A 174 0.08 -2.09 -2.86
C GLU A 174 1.32 -2.17 -3.77
N ILE A 175 2.45 -1.68 -3.25
CA ILE A 175 3.77 -1.86 -3.85
C ILE A 175 4.71 -2.40 -2.80
N LYS A 176 5.37 -3.51 -3.07
CA LYS A 176 6.39 -4.12 -2.20
C LYS A 176 7.76 -3.92 -2.80
N PHE A 177 8.75 -3.64 -1.96
CA PHE A 177 10.14 -3.46 -2.36
C PHE A 177 11.03 -4.44 -1.63
N THR A 178 12.03 -4.98 -2.32
CA THR A 178 13.00 -5.92 -1.77
C THR A 178 14.40 -5.51 -2.20
N ALA A 179 15.26 -5.17 -1.26
CA ALA A 179 16.66 -4.84 -1.50
C ALA A 179 17.47 -6.07 -1.95
N LEU A 180 18.35 -5.89 -2.91
CA LEU A 180 19.28 -6.92 -3.39
C LEU A 180 20.73 -6.44 -3.31
N SER A 181 21.05 -5.33 -3.97
CA SER A 181 22.36 -4.66 -3.87
C SER A 181 22.11 -3.15 -3.76
N GLY A 182 22.40 -2.60 -2.59
CA GLY A 182 21.95 -1.25 -2.23
C GLY A 182 20.48 -1.23 -1.80
N ASN A 183 19.98 -0.04 -1.53
CA ASN A 183 18.61 0.19 -1.10
C ASN A 183 17.67 0.38 -2.30
N PRO A 184 16.41 -0.09 -2.22
CA PRO A 184 15.36 0.44 -3.08
C PRO A 184 15.28 1.95 -2.91
N THR A 185 15.05 2.67 -4.00
CA THR A 185 14.84 4.12 -3.98
C THR A 185 13.72 4.50 -4.91
N ILE A 186 13.01 5.58 -4.62
CA ILE A 186 11.94 6.14 -5.46
C ILE A 186 11.85 7.65 -5.25
N SER A 187 11.63 8.39 -6.33
CA SER A 187 11.42 9.85 -6.27
C SER A 187 9.94 10.21 -6.15
N ALA A 188 9.08 9.55 -6.93
CA ALA A 188 7.65 9.88 -6.95
C ALA A 188 6.79 8.76 -7.51
N ILE A 189 5.47 8.86 -7.29
CA ILE A 189 4.46 7.96 -7.86
C ILE A 189 3.35 8.80 -8.49
N GLU A 190 2.96 8.49 -9.74
CA GLU A 190 1.69 8.92 -10.32
C GLU A 190 0.71 7.74 -10.40
N ILE A 191 -0.55 7.99 -10.05
CA ILE A 191 -1.65 7.02 -10.17
C ILE A 191 -2.67 7.66 -11.10
N VAL A 192 -2.72 7.19 -12.34
CA VAL A 192 -3.55 7.76 -13.40
C VAL A 192 -4.75 6.85 -13.66
N PRO A 193 -5.98 7.27 -13.35
CA PRO A 193 -7.17 6.49 -13.67
C PRO A 193 -7.24 6.17 -15.17
N GLN A 194 -7.66 4.95 -15.49
CA GLN A 194 -7.89 4.50 -16.87
C GLN A 194 -9.39 4.23 -17.08
N PRO A 195 -9.93 4.44 -18.27
CA PRO A 195 -11.33 4.17 -18.59
C PRO A 195 -11.75 2.73 -18.33
#